data_87c99a72b2ad824686f6db525e0a3f77
#
_entry.id   87c99a72b2ad824686f6db525e0a3f77
#
_cell.length_a   1.000
_cell.length_b   1.000
_cell.length_c   1.000
_cell.angle_alpha   90.00
_cell.angle_beta   90.00
_cell.angle_gamma   90.00
#
_symmetry.space_group_name_H-M   'P 1'
#
loop_
_entity.id
_entity.type
_entity.pdbx_description
1 polymer ?
#
loop_
_entity_poly.entity_id
_entity_poly.type
_entity_poly.pdbx_seq_one_letter_code
_entity_poly.pdbx_strand_id
1 'polypeptide(L)'
;VDYDWGYGAPLDGFPTDGFSVRWTACYMPQTDGQLKLHIGGDDGYRLFVNDKHITGDWGNHSYSSREVELPVEGGKEYRFRIEFFDNISSAIIRFNAYSLNEAKLRQGLAKVDNVVFCTGFNSNTEGEGFDRPFALLRYQELFIKKIASMHPNVVVVLNAGGGVDFTNWYDAAKAILMAWYPGQEGGQAIAEILT
;
A
#
# COMPACT_ATOMS: atom_id res chain seq x y z
N VAL A 1 1.71 3.95 -10.16
CA VAL A 1 2.51 2.97 -10.89
C VAL A 1 2.42 1.67 -10.12
N ASP A 2 2.03 0.61 -10.79
CA ASP A 2 1.92 -0.72 -10.18
C ASP A 2 2.07 -1.74 -11.31
N TYR A 3 3.26 -2.28 -11.44
CA TYR A 3 3.59 -3.27 -12.46
C TYR A 3 4.35 -4.43 -11.82
N ASP A 4 3.95 -5.61 -12.21
CA ASP A 4 4.61 -6.87 -11.88
C ASP A 4 4.70 -7.66 -13.21
N TRP A 5 5.87 -7.62 -13.81
CA TRP A 5 6.13 -8.33 -15.06
C TRP A 5 6.67 -9.75 -14.82
N GLY A 6 7.02 -10.06 -13.57
CA GLY A 6 7.68 -11.32 -13.23
C GLY A 6 8.94 -11.49 -14.06
N TYR A 7 9.06 -12.58 -14.77
CA TYR A 7 10.16 -12.89 -15.70
C TYR A 7 9.85 -12.44 -17.15
N GLY A 8 8.84 -11.61 -17.33
CA GLY A 8 8.38 -11.16 -18.64
C GLY A 8 8.89 -9.77 -19.01
N ALA A 9 8.69 -9.41 -20.29
CA ALA A 9 9.03 -8.09 -20.80
C ALA A 9 7.96 -7.04 -20.46
N PRO A 10 8.33 -5.76 -20.30
CA PRO A 10 7.36 -4.67 -20.04
C PRO A 10 6.42 -4.43 -21.21
N LEU A 11 6.82 -4.74 -22.43
CA LEU A 11 6.06 -4.60 -23.68
C LEU A 11 6.53 -5.65 -24.69
N ASP A 12 5.66 -5.97 -25.64
CA ASP A 12 6.01 -6.84 -26.76
C ASP A 12 7.23 -6.31 -27.54
N GLY A 13 8.21 -7.17 -27.75
CA GLY A 13 9.45 -6.85 -28.44
C GLY A 13 10.53 -6.18 -27.59
N PHE A 14 10.25 -5.95 -26.29
CA PHE A 14 11.28 -5.54 -25.33
C PHE A 14 12.03 -6.75 -24.75
N PRO A 15 13.27 -6.56 -24.26
CA PRO A 15 13.95 -7.61 -23.52
C PRO A 15 13.22 -7.91 -22.20
N THR A 16 13.32 -9.16 -21.74
CA THR A 16 12.79 -9.58 -20.43
C THR A 16 13.62 -9.05 -19.27
N ASP A 17 14.91 -8.82 -19.51
CA ASP A 17 15.89 -8.32 -18.53
C ASP A 17 16.69 -7.16 -19.13
N GLY A 18 17.38 -6.40 -18.27
CA GLY A 18 18.28 -5.34 -18.71
C GLY A 18 17.56 -4.12 -19.29
N PHE A 19 16.38 -3.80 -18.81
CA PHE A 19 15.61 -2.63 -19.24
C PHE A 19 15.44 -1.57 -18.14
N SER A 20 15.01 -0.39 -18.53
CA SER A 20 14.65 0.66 -17.57
C SER A 20 13.42 1.44 -18.03
N VAL A 21 12.68 1.95 -17.06
CA VAL A 21 11.44 2.71 -17.31
C VAL A 21 11.43 3.99 -16.48
N ARG A 22 10.87 5.05 -17.06
CA ARG A 22 10.64 6.31 -16.37
C ARG A 22 9.20 6.73 -16.52
N TRP A 23 8.55 7.05 -15.39
CA TRP A 23 7.24 7.68 -15.35
C TRP A 23 7.36 9.11 -14.85
N THR A 24 6.56 9.99 -15.43
CA THR A 24 6.41 11.38 -14.97
C THR A 24 4.95 11.69 -14.77
N ALA A 25 4.63 12.42 -13.71
CA ALA A 25 3.28 12.87 -13.42
C ALA A 25 3.30 14.23 -12.71
N CYS A 26 2.24 15.01 -12.88
CA CYS A 26 2.01 16.22 -12.10
C CYS A 26 0.85 15.99 -11.13
N TYR A 27 0.99 16.50 -9.93
CA TYR A 27 -0.04 16.50 -8.92
C TYR A 27 -0.19 17.89 -8.31
N MET A 28 -1.42 18.35 -8.18
CA MET A 28 -1.76 19.63 -7.54
C MET A 28 -2.75 19.34 -6.40
N PRO A 29 -2.32 19.35 -5.12
CA PRO A 29 -3.23 19.19 -3.99
C PRO A 29 -4.20 20.36 -3.90
N GLN A 30 -5.42 20.11 -3.46
CA GLN A 30 -6.41 21.17 -3.25
C GLN A 30 -6.19 21.95 -1.94
N THR A 31 -5.56 21.33 -0.96
CA THR A 31 -5.30 21.88 0.36
C THR A 31 -3.90 21.53 0.83
N ASP A 32 -3.38 22.31 1.77
CA ASP A 32 -2.17 21.97 2.49
C ASP A 32 -2.32 20.61 3.20
N GLY A 33 -1.24 19.87 3.31
CA GLY A 33 -1.25 18.56 3.96
C GLY A 33 0.05 17.80 3.83
N GLN A 34 -0.04 16.50 4.07
CA GLN A 34 1.06 15.57 3.85
C GLN A 34 0.63 14.46 2.89
N LEU A 35 1.47 14.19 1.91
CA LEU A 35 1.40 12.96 1.13
C LEU A 35 2.28 11.90 1.78
N LYS A 36 1.76 10.71 1.91
CA LYS A 36 2.55 9.50 2.14
C LYS A 36 2.88 8.90 0.78
N LEU A 37 4.17 8.71 0.53
CA LEU A 37 4.70 8.16 -0.71
C LEU A 37 5.30 6.81 -0.39
N HIS A 38 4.79 5.78 -1.02
CA HIS A 38 5.35 4.43 -0.96
C HIS A 38 5.91 4.08 -2.31
N ILE A 39 7.18 3.67 -2.37
CA ILE A 39 7.83 3.17 -3.57
C ILE A 39 8.61 1.91 -3.25
N GLY A 40 8.54 0.92 -4.12
CA GLY A 40 9.31 -0.31 -4.00
C GLY A 40 9.51 -0.96 -5.34
N GLY A 41 10.57 -1.72 -5.49
CA GLY A 41 10.90 -2.42 -6.73
C GLY A 41 11.84 -3.61 -6.51
N ASP A 42 11.93 -4.38 -7.55
CA ASP A 42 12.87 -5.45 -7.82
C ASP A 42 13.23 -5.31 -9.33
N ASP A 43 14.35 -4.80 -9.76
CA ASP A 43 15.54 -4.33 -9.02
C ASP A 43 15.43 -2.86 -8.54
N GLY A 44 16.25 -1.99 -9.11
CA GLY A 44 16.50 -0.64 -8.64
C GLY A 44 15.42 0.37 -8.97
N TYR A 45 15.10 1.20 -7.98
CA TYR A 45 14.11 2.26 -8.12
C TYR A 45 14.54 3.55 -7.44
N ARG A 46 14.05 4.69 -7.93
CA ARG A 46 14.22 6.00 -7.28
C ARG A 46 13.09 6.95 -7.62
N LEU A 47 12.78 7.80 -6.65
CA LEU A 47 11.72 8.79 -6.70
C LEU A 47 12.29 10.20 -6.60
N PHE A 48 11.85 11.06 -7.51
CA PHE A 48 12.13 12.48 -7.49
C PHE A 48 10.83 13.28 -7.41
N VAL A 49 10.87 14.40 -6.70
CA VAL A 49 9.80 15.40 -6.68
C VAL A 49 10.42 16.75 -6.96
N ASN A 50 9.91 17.46 -7.98
CA ASN A 50 10.46 18.73 -8.47
C ASN A 50 11.97 18.63 -8.73
N ASP A 51 12.39 17.54 -9.39
CA ASP A 51 13.77 17.19 -9.71
C ASP A 51 14.70 16.90 -8.51
N LYS A 52 14.20 17.03 -7.28
CA LYS A 52 14.93 16.64 -6.08
C LYS A 52 14.76 15.16 -5.80
N HIS A 53 15.86 14.43 -5.61
CA HIS A 53 15.83 13.04 -5.15
C HIS A 53 15.20 12.95 -3.75
N ILE A 54 14.16 12.15 -3.61
CA ILE A 54 13.42 11.97 -2.35
C ILE A 54 13.83 10.68 -1.66
N THR A 55 13.79 9.57 -2.39
CA THR A 55 14.14 8.25 -1.85
C THR A 55 14.39 7.27 -3.00
N GLY A 56 14.95 6.12 -2.68
CA GLY A 56 15.15 5.03 -3.61
C GLY A 56 16.17 4.03 -3.09
N ASP A 57 16.31 2.97 -3.85
CA ASP A 57 17.37 1.97 -3.76
C ASP A 57 17.81 1.66 -5.19
N TRP A 58 19.00 2.15 -5.59
CA TRP A 58 19.48 2.06 -6.98
C TRP A 58 20.59 1.03 -7.09
N GLY A 59 20.20 -0.24 -6.94
CA GLY A 59 21.10 -1.38 -7.02
C GLY A 59 20.34 -2.62 -7.46
N ASN A 60 21.05 -3.73 -7.65
CA ASN A 60 20.43 -5.03 -7.88
C ASN A 60 20.04 -5.63 -6.52
N HIS A 61 18.77 -5.92 -6.34
CA HIS A 61 18.24 -6.51 -5.11
C HIS A 61 16.86 -7.11 -5.37
N SER A 62 16.48 -8.09 -4.56
CA SER A 62 15.10 -8.55 -4.51
C SER A 62 14.17 -7.43 -4.04
N TYR A 63 12.86 -7.61 -4.20
CA TYR A 63 11.89 -6.60 -3.87
C TYR A 63 12.15 -5.93 -2.51
N SER A 64 12.35 -4.64 -2.54
CA SER A 64 12.45 -3.76 -1.37
C SER A 64 11.53 -2.57 -1.50
N SER A 65 11.15 -1.93 -0.40
CA SER A 65 10.30 -0.75 -0.45
C SER A 65 10.68 0.29 0.61
N ARG A 66 10.29 1.55 0.35
CA ARG A 66 10.49 2.69 1.24
C ARG A 66 9.23 3.53 1.32
N GLU A 67 8.99 4.09 2.50
CA GLU A 67 7.95 5.10 2.71
C GLU A 67 8.60 6.42 3.11
N VAL A 68 8.05 7.52 2.58
CA VAL A 68 8.42 8.88 2.96
C VAL A 68 7.20 9.77 3.04
N GLU A 69 7.26 10.79 3.90
CA GLU A 69 6.23 11.82 3.99
C GLU A 69 6.70 13.09 3.28
N LEU A 70 5.85 13.63 2.43
CA LEU A 70 6.07 14.85 1.67
C LEU A 70 5.05 15.91 2.09
N PRO A 71 5.46 17.00 2.76
CA PRO A 71 4.57 18.12 2.99
C PRO A 71 4.22 18.79 1.65
N VAL A 72 2.95 19.10 1.47
CA VAL A 72 2.42 19.71 0.26
C VAL A 72 1.56 20.94 0.58
N GLU A 73 1.60 21.92 -0.30
CA GLU A 73 0.84 23.18 -0.23
C GLU A 73 -0.31 23.13 -1.26
N GLY A 74 -1.50 23.53 -0.84
CA GLY A 74 -2.67 23.59 -1.73
C GLY A 74 -2.44 24.52 -2.92
N GLY A 75 -2.86 24.09 -4.10
CA GLY A 75 -2.69 24.83 -5.34
C GLY A 75 -1.30 24.86 -5.94
N LYS A 76 -0.30 24.24 -5.29
CA LYS A 76 1.06 24.15 -5.79
C LYS A 76 1.27 22.87 -6.59
N GLU A 77 1.90 22.96 -7.75
CA GLU A 77 2.22 21.82 -8.58
C GLU A 77 3.45 21.05 -8.05
N TYR A 78 3.33 19.75 -7.98
CA TYR A 78 4.41 18.82 -7.66
C TYR A 78 4.62 17.87 -8.84
N ARG A 79 5.85 17.89 -9.39
CA ARG A 79 6.25 17.02 -10.50
C ARG A 79 6.94 15.79 -9.97
N PHE A 80 6.33 14.64 -10.14
CA PHE A 80 6.86 13.34 -9.77
C PHE A 80 7.61 12.74 -10.95
N ARG A 81 8.77 12.15 -10.68
CA ARG A 81 9.51 11.32 -11.61
C ARG A 81 9.94 10.05 -10.89
N ILE A 82 9.49 8.93 -11.41
CA ILE A 82 9.83 7.58 -10.92
C ILE A 82 10.72 6.96 -11.97
N GLU A 83 11.85 6.41 -11.53
CA GLU A 83 12.77 5.69 -12.38
C GLU A 83 12.97 4.30 -11.81
N PHE A 84 13.00 3.33 -12.69
CA PHE A 84 13.13 1.92 -12.40
C PHE A 84 14.08 1.29 -13.40
N PHE A 85 14.87 0.32 -12.96
CA PHE A 85 15.53 -0.61 -13.85
C PHE A 85 15.39 -2.04 -13.31
N ASP A 86 15.31 -2.94 -14.25
CA ASP A 86 15.47 -4.37 -14.06
C ASP A 86 16.78 -4.81 -14.69
N ASN A 87 17.57 -5.61 -13.98
CA ASN A 87 18.81 -6.17 -14.47
C ASN A 87 18.65 -7.62 -14.88
N ILE A 88 18.04 -8.43 -14.02
CA ILE A 88 17.87 -9.86 -14.25
C ILE A 88 16.79 -10.41 -13.33
N SER A 89 16.01 -11.39 -13.82
CA SER A 89 15.07 -12.18 -13.05
C SER A 89 13.68 -11.56 -12.97
N SER A 90 13.20 -11.20 -11.79
CA SER A 90 11.84 -10.69 -11.58
C SER A 90 11.81 -9.17 -11.61
N ALA A 91 10.95 -8.59 -12.43
CA ALA A 91 10.80 -7.16 -12.58
C ALA A 91 9.50 -6.65 -11.94
N ILE A 92 9.61 -5.93 -10.82
CA ILE A 92 8.47 -5.38 -10.08
C ILE A 92 8.70 -3.92 -9.75
N ILE A 93 7.72 -3.06 -9.98
CA ILE A 93 7.73 -1.66 -9.52
C ILE A 93 6.37 -1.25 -8.98
N ARG A 94 6.34 -0.69 -7.78
CA ARG A 94 5.12 -0.17 -7.14
C ARG A 94 5.36 1.23 -6.63
N PHE A 95 4.46 2.14 -6.96
CA PHE A 95 4.46 3.50 -6.40
C PHE A 95 3.03 3.94 -6.12
N ASN A 96 2.81 4.36 -4.88
CA ASN A 96 1.57 4.97 -4.43
C ASN A 96 1.84 6.31 -3.73
N ALA A 97 0.99 7.28 -4.01
CA ALA A 97 0.93 8.55 -3.29
C ALA A 97 -0.49 8.71 -2.74
N TYR A 98 -0.61 8.90 -1.44
CA TYR A 98 -1.91 9.07 -0.79
C TYR A 98 -1.85 10.13 0.29
N SER A 99 -2.96 10.82 0.48
CA SER A 99 -3.15 11.76 1.59
C SER A 99 -4.36 11.30 2.41
N LEU A 100 -4.21 11.34 3.73
CA LEU A 100 -5.31 11.14 4.64
C LEU A 100 -5.89 12.51 5.03
N ASN A 101 -7.11 12.80 4.58
CA ASN A 101 -7.84 13.95 5.05
C ASN A 101 -8.44 13.63 6.43
N GLU A 102 -7.66 13.86 7.49
CA GLU A 102 -8.05 13.52 8.86
C GLU A 102 -9.34 14.24 9.32
N ALA A 103 -9.55 15.48 8.88
CA ALA A 103 -10.74 16.22 9.24
C ALA A 103 -12.00 15.56 8.66
N LYS A 104 -11.95 15.18 7.38
CA LYS A 104 -13.04 14.48 6.71
C LYS A 104 -13.26 13.07 7.32
N LEU A 105 -12.17 12.38 7.63
CA LEU A 105 -12.25 11.07 8.29
C LEU A 105 -12.91 11.19 9.66
N ARG A 106 -12.48 12.10 10.53
CA ARG A 106 -13.09 12.36 11.84
C ARG A 106 -14.59 12.71 11.71
N GLN A 107 -14.94 13.56 10.75
CA GLN A 107 -16.33 13.92 10.49
C GLN A 107 -17.17 12.71 10.06
N GLY A 108 -16.61 11.79 9.29
CA GLY A 108 -17.27 10.54 8.90
C GLY A 108 -17.44 9.60 10.10
N LEU A 109 -16.36 9.39 10.85
CA LEU A 109 -16.34 8.49 12.01
C LEU A 109 -17.30 8.95 13.12
N ALA A 110 -17.46 10.25 13.32
CA ALA A 110 -18.40 10.79 14.32
C ALA A 110 -19.90 10.51 14.03
N LYS A 111 -20.23 9.98 12.87
CA LYS A 111 -21.60 9.68 12.44
C LYS A 111 -21.99 8.21 12.54
N VAL A 112 -21.07 7.37 12.98
CA VAL A 112 -21.28 5.91 13.03
C VAL A 112 -20.97 5.39 14.43
N ASP A 113 -21.64 4.32 14.82
CA ASP A 113 -21.45 3.67 16.13
C ASP A 113 -20.29 2.66 16.09
N ASN A 114 -20.05 2.06 14.94
CA ASN A 114 -19.01 1.06 14.73
C ASN A 114 -18.31 1.28 13.40
N VAL A 115 -17.05 0.92 13.36
CA VAL A 115 -16.20 0.96 12.15
C VAL A 115 -15.74 -0.45 11.83
N VAL A 116 -16.04 -0.93 10.64
CA VAL A 116 -15.52 -2.20 10.13
C VAL A 116 -14.39 -1.88 9.14
N PHE A 117 -13.20 -2.29 9.49
CA PHE A 117 -12.01 -2.13 8.64
C PHE A 117 -11.62 -3.48 8.03
N CYS A 118 -11.91 -3.65 6.74
CA CYS A 118 -11.51 -4.84 5.99
C CYS A 118 -10.10 -4.65 5.43
N THR A 119 -9.22 -5.60 5.72
CA THR A 119 -7.83 -5.60 5.26
C THR A 119 -7.31 -7.03 5.10
N GLY A 120 -6.09 -7.19 4.67
CA GLY A 120 -5.47 -8.50 4.49
C GLY A 120 -4.51 -8.52 3.31
N PHE A 121 -4.38 -9.69 2.71
CA PHE A 121 -3.50 -9.94 1.59
C PHE A 121 -4.31 -10.18 0.30
N ASN A 122 -3.64 -10.06 -0.82
CA ASN A 122 -4.20 -10.29 -2.15
C ASN A 122 -3.20 -11.09 -3.00
N SER A 123 -3.55 -11.41 -4.24
CA SER A 123 -2.71 -12.20 -5.15
C SER A 123 -1.30 -11.65 -5.40
N ASN A 124 -1.06 -10.35 -5.13
CA ASN A 124 0.27 -9.74 -5.26
C ASN A 124 1.08 -9.80 -3.97
N THR A 125 0.47 -10.14 -2.86
CA THR A 125 1.09 -10.14 -1.53
C THR A 125 1.05 -11.50 -0.84
N GLU A 126 0.24 -12.43 -1.35
CA GLU A 126 0.16 -13.81 -0.89
C GLU A 126 -0.16 -14.71 -2.08
N GLY A 127 0.61 -15.78 -2.28
CA GLY A 127 0.43 -16.70 -3.38
C GLY A 127 1.21 -17.98 -3.20
N GLU A 128 0.91 -18.97 -4.05
CA GLU A 128 1.67 -20.21 -4.13
C GLU A 128 3.07 -19.91 -4.71
N GLY A 129 4.09 -20.44 -4.07
CA GLY A 129 5.47 -20.34 -4.55
C GLY A 129 6.29 -19.17 -4.04
N PHE A 130 5.72 -18.30 -3.21
CA PHE A 130 6.49 -17.26 -2.51
C PHE A 130 5.99 -17.05 -1.08
N ASP A 131 6.92 -16.70 -0.18
CA ASP A 131 6.62 -16.42 1.21
C ASP A 131 6.14 -14.98 1.38
N ARG A 132 5.00 -14.81 2.07
CA ARG A 132 4.54 -13.51 2.50
C ARG A 132 5.08 -13.12 3.86
N PRO A 133 5.16 -11.83 4.20
CA PRO A 133 5.37 -11.40 5.57
C PRO A 133 4.28 -11.95 6.50
N PHE A 134 4.64 -12.34 7.71
CA PHE A 134 3.66 -12.78 8.71
C PHE A 134 2.80 -11.60 9.22
N ALA A 135 3.38 -10.41 9.31
CA ALA A 135 2.67 -9.17 9.65
C ALA A 135 1.93 -8.58 8.45
N LEU A 136 0.89 -7.80 8.70
CA LEU A 136 0.26 -6.95 7.70
C LEU A 136 1.28 -5.95 7.12
N LEU A 137 1.02 -5.45 5.93
CA LEU A 137 1.82 -4.37 5.38
C LEU A 137 1.78 -3.16 6.33
N ARG A 138 2.93 -2.54 6.55
CA ARG A 138 3.08 -1.49 7.56
C ARG A 138 2.03 -0.38 7.47
N TYR A 139 1.64 0.03 6.26
CA TYR A 139 0.61 1.06 6.08
C TYR A 139 -0.78 0.61 6.57
N GLN A 140 -1.13 -0.68 6.46
CA GLN A 140 -2.38 -1.24 6.97
C GLN A 140 -2.40 -1.18 8.50
N GLU A 141 -1.34 -1.60 9.17
CA GLU A 141 -1.19 -1.51 10.63
C GLU A 141 -1.31 -0.06 11.14
N LEU A 142 -0.59 0.87 10.47
CA LEU A 142 -0.64 2.28 10.81
C LEU A 142 -2.04 2.88 10.62
N PHE A 143 -2.77 2.43 9.59
CA PHE A 143 -4.13 2.90 9.34
C PHE A 143 -5.12 2.37 10.36
N ILE A 144 -5.01 1.10 10.79
CA ILE A 144 -5.80 0.53 11.89
C ILE A 144 -5.60 1.38 13.15
N LYS A 145 -4.36 1.62 13.56
CA LYS A 145 -4.04 2.47 14.72
C LYS A 145 -4.59 3.89 14.59
N LYS A 146 -4.51 4.46 13.38
CA LYS A 146 -5.01 5.81 13.11
C LYS A 146 -6.52 5.89 13.26
N ILE A 147 -7.27 4.95 12.71
CA ILE A 147 -8.73 4.90 12.87
C ILE A 147 -9.09 4.69 14.34
N ALA A 148 -8.44 3.76 15.03
CA ALA A 148 -8.67 3.48 16.44
C ALA A 148 -8.38 4.68 17.35
N SER A 149 -7.41 5.52 17.00
CA SER A 149 -7.17 6.77 17.73
C SER A 149 -8.27 7.81 17.57
N MET A 150 -9.19 7.61 16.62
CA MET A 150 -10.30 8.52 16.31
C MET A 150 -11.67 7.93 16.65
N HIS A 151 -11.79 6.62 16.79
CA HIS A 151 -13.05 5.93 17.04
C HIS A 151 -12.84 4.71 17.96
N PRO A 152 -13.63 4.55 19.04
CA PRO A 152 -13.42 3.50 20.05
C PRO A 152 -13.84 2.10 19.59
N ASN A 153 -14.78 2.00 18.65
CA ASN A 153 -15.34 0.73 18.21
C ASN A 153 -14.87 0.37 16.81
N VAL A 154 -13.64 -0.11 16.70
CA VAL A 154 -13.05 -0.57 15.43
C VAL A 154 -13.01 -2.09 15.41
N VAL A 155 -13.69 -2.69 14.46
CA VAL A 155 -13.63 -4.12 14.16
C VAL A 155 -12.77 -4.30 12.93
N VAL A 156 -11.76 -5.16 13.03
CA VAL A 156 -10.89 -5.48 11.89
C VAL A 156 -11.28 -6.83 11.32
N VAL A 157 -11.57 -6.87 10.03
CA VAL A 157 -11.82 -8.10 9.27
C VAL A 157 -10.61 -8.41 8.43
N LEU A 158 -10.02 -9.57 8.66
CA LEU A 158 -8.79 -10.02 8.00
C LEU A 158 -9.07 -11.07 6.94
N ASN A 159 -8.65 -10.80 5.71
CA ASN A 159 -8.60 -11.76 4.63
C ASN A 159 -7.17 -12.22 4.40
N ALA A 160 -6.88 -13.48 4.71
CA ALA A 160 -5.55 -14.07 4.57
C ALA A 160 -5.65 -15.59 4.45
N GLY A 161 -4.74 -16.22 3.69
CA GLY A 161 -4.68 -17.67 3.55
C GLY A 161 -4.01 -18.39 4.72
N GLY A 162 -3.36 -17.66 5.61
CA GLY A 162 -2.64 -18.18 6.79
C GLY A 162 -2.71 -17.24 7.98
N GLY A 163 -1.99 -17.58 9.06
CA GLY A 163 -1.88 -16.74 10.26
C GLY A 163 -1.34 -15.34 9.95
N VAL A 164 -1.72 -14.36 10.75
CA VAL A 164 -1.27 -12.97 10.64
C VAL A 164 -0.76 -12.53 12.00
N ASP A 165 0.40 -11.90 12.05
CA ASP A 165 0.89 -11.23 13.26
C ASP A 165 0.17 -9.90 13.44
N PHE A 166 -0.54 -9.75 14.55
CA PHE A 166 -1.25 -8.53 14.95
C PHE A 166 -0.68 -7.89 16.22
N THR A 167 0.48 -8.32 16.68
CA THR A 167 1.11 -7.83 17.92
C THR A 167 1.22 -6.31 17.96
N ASN A 168 1.51 -5.68 16.81
CA ASN A 168 1.70 -4.23 16.71
C ASN A 168 0.42 -3.39 16.80
N TRP A 169 -0.77 -3.99 16.61
CA TRP A 169 -2.03 -3.25 16.52
C TRP A 169 -3.22 -3.93 17.23
N TYR A 170 -2.98 -5.05 17.90
CA TYR A 170 -3.99 -5.81 18.61
C TYR A 170 -4.83 -4.92 19.54
N ASP A 171 -4.18 -4.11 20.37
CA ASP A 171 -4.84 -3.23 21.34
C ASP A 171 -5.66 -2.10 20.69
N ALA A 172 -5.46 -1.84 19.41
CA ALA A 172 -6.21 -0.84 18.65
C ALA A 172 -7.57 -1.33 18.17
N ALA A 173 -7.76 -2.64 18.03
CA ALA A 173 -9.00 -3.23 17.55
C ALA A 173 -9.90 -3.64 18.73
N LYS A 174 -11.20 -3.31 18.63
CA LYS A 174 -12.21 -3.78 19.60
C LYS A 174 -12.51 -5.26 19.41
N ALA A 175 -12.48 -5.72 18.16
CA ALA A 175 -12.60 -7.12 17.76
C ALA A 175 -11.82 -7.37 16.46
N ILE A 176 -11.38 -8.61 16.28
CA ILE A 176 -10.71 -9.07 15.08
C ILE A 176 -11.46 -10.31 14.58
N LEU A 177 -11.91 -10.25 13.32
CA LEU A 177 -12.53 -11.38 12.62
C LEU A 177 -11.56 -11.90 11.56
N MET A 178 -11.05 -13.11 11.72
CA MET A 178 -10.29 -13.80 10.69
C MET A 178 -11.26 -14.43 9.71
N ALA A 179 -11.41 -13.84 8.54
CA ALA A 179 -12.35 -14.29 7.51
C ALA A 179 -11.73 -15.30 6.54
N TRP A 180 -10.42 -15.48 6.57
CA TRP A 180 -9.67 -16.31 5.62
C TRP A 180 -9.92 -15.86 4.17
N TYR A 181 -10.08 -16.79 3.24
CA TYR A 181 -10.59 -16.57 1.88
C TYR A 181 -11.97 -17.21 1.75
N PRO A 182 -13.04 -16.50 2.13
CA PRO A 182 -14.36 -17.11 2.39
C PRO A 182 -15.14 -17.49 1.13
N GLY A 183 -14.57 -17.32 -0.06
CA GLY A 183 -15.19 -17.69 -1.31
C GLY A 183 -16.32 -16.76 -1.76
N GLN A 184 -17.19 -17.26 -2.62
CA GLN A 184 -18.20 -16.47 -3.35
C GLN A 184 -19.17 -15.73 -2.42
N GLU A 185 -19.65 -16.39 -1.36
CA GLU A 185 -20.64 -15.83 -0.41
C GLU A 185 -19.96 -15.19 0.81
N GLY A 186 -18.65 -14.94 0.75
CA GLY A 186 -17.89 -14.44 1.89
C GLY A 186 -18.35 -13.10 2.42
N GLY A 187 -18.76 -12.19 1.56
CA GLY A 187 -19.29 -10.89 1.97
C GLY A 187 -20.58 -11.01 2.78
N GLN A 188 -21.48 -11.89 2.36
CA GLN A 188 -22.74 -12.18 3.06
C GLN A 188 -22.45 -12.81 4.43
N ALA A 189 -21.61 -13.83 4.49
CA ALA A 189 -21.26 -14.51 5.74
C ALA A 189 -20.58 -13.56 6.75
N ILE A 190 -19.68 -12.69 6.30
CA ILE A 190 -19.07 -11.68 7.16
C ILE A 190 -20.12 -10.70 7.68
N ALA A 191 -21.03 -10.22 6.83
CA ALA A 191 -22.08 -9.30 7.24
C ALA A 191 -23.01 -9.93 8.30
N GLU A 192 -23.40 -11.20 8.13
CA GLU A 192 -24.25 -11.93 9.09
C GLU A 192 -23.57 -12.17 10.46
N ILE A 193 -22.22 -12.24 10.49
CA ILE A 193 -21.47 -12.37 11.74
C ILE A 193 -21.39 -11.03 12.48
N LEU A 194 -21.37 -9.93 11.74
CA LEU A 194 -21.16 -8.57 12.29
C LEU A 194 -22.47 -7.85 12.67
N THR A 195 -23.62 -8.32 12.24
CA THR A 195 -24.94 -7.73 12.49
C THR A 195 -25.82 -8.64 13.34
#